data_80cbbd7125d52856cbf6bf5456679ca5
#
_entry.id   80cbbd7125d52856cbf6bf5456679ca5
#
_cell.length_a   1.000
_cell.length_b   1.000
_cell.length_c   1.000
_cell.angle_alpha   90.00
_cell.angle_beta   90.00
_cell.angle_gamma   90.00
#
_symmetry.space_group_name_H-M   'P 1'
#
loop_
_entity.id
_entity.type
_entity.pdbx_description
1 polymer ?
#
loop_
_entity_poly.entity_id
_entity_poly.type
_entity_poly.pdbx_seq_one_letter_code
_entity_poly.pdbx_strand_id
1 'polypeptide(L)'
;MTDFFKYQALGNDYVVIDPRYTDLPVTPESVRLVCDRHFGIGADGVLHGPLEEPRPGVPVPLALFNSDGSVCERSGNGLRMFALHLAEREPQAWAGGEPFTLRTAAGDSPVQILDAAAGIVQVGLGRPVFDAAALPLLDEDGTPAEGPTLSVPLTVGEHKLTVTALHNGNPHTVVPVAEPTPELARGLGPLIAGHARFPSRTNVTFLRVVSRELLEIEVYERGAGYALASGSSACAAASAARELGLCADRVEVRMPGGSVGVALAPDGSVTLTGESQQVATGVFAPPLRTRLDRTPETGR
;
A
#
# COMPACT_ATOMS: atom_id res chain seq x y z
N MET A 1 21.32 19.29 -10.19
CA MET A 1 21.47 17.86 -9.86
C MET A 1 20.44 17.56 -8.78
N THR A 2 19.73 16.45 -8.89
CA THR A 2 18.67 16.09 -7.94
C THR A 2 18.92 14.66 -7.53
N ASP A 3 19.01 14.38 -6.23
CA ASP A 3 19.28 13.03 -5.73
C ASP A 3 18.00 12.29 -5.35
N PHE A 4 16.95 13.05 -4.95
CA PHE A 4 15.70 12.45 -4.52
C PHE A 4 14.48 13.34 -4.81
N PHE A 5 13.33 12.68 -4.87
CA PHE A 5 12.01 13.33 -4.91
C PHE A 5 11.15 12.75 -3.80
N LYS A 6 10.51 13.60 -3.01
CA LYS A 6 9.64 13.17 -1.94
C LYS A 6 8.19 13.38 -2.33
N TYR A 7 7.39 12.31 -2.20
CA TYR A 7 5.95 12.31 -2.48
C TYR A 7 5.17 11.89 -1.24
N GLN A 8 3.91 12.25 -1.20
CA GLN A 8 2.95 11.78 -0.22
C GLN A 8 1.61 11.43 -0.89
N ALA A 9 0.86 10.53 -0.28
CA ALA A 9 -0.51 10.20 -0.58
C ALA A 9 -1.24 9.93 0.73
N LEU A 10 -2.12 10.85 1.14
CA LEU A 10 -2.92 10.78 2.37
C LEU A 10 -2.07 10.59 3.65
N GLY A 11 -0.93 11.26 3.72
CA GLY A 11 -0.02 11.18 4.87
C GLY A 11 0.95 10.01 4.87
N ASN A 12 0.84 9.07 3.93
CA ASN A 12 1.85 8.06 3.67
C ASN A 12 2.89 8.64 2.71
N ASP A 13 4.17 8.68 3.09
CA ASP A 13 5.21 9.39 2.36
C ASP A 13 6.35 8.47 1.89
N TYR A 14 6.79 8.66 0.64
CA TYR A 14 7.90 7.93 0.04
C TYR A 14 8.94 8.86 -0.56
N VAL A 15 10.20 8.40 -0.52
CA VAL A 15 11.30 9.00 -1.26
C VAL A 15 11.50 8.21 -2.56
N VAL A 16 11.40 8.88 -3.71
CA VAL A 16 11.75 8.31 -5.02
C VAL A 16 13.23 8.53 -5.26
N ILE A 17 13.95 7.45 -5.50
CA ILE A 17 15.33 7.43 -5.99
C ILE A 17 15.28 6.96 -7.45
N ASP A 18 15.45 7.90 -8.35
CA ASP A 18 15.37 7.67 -9.79
C ASP A 18 16.79 7.56 -10.37
N PRO A 19 17.20 6.39 -10.88
CA PRO A 19 18.55 6.15 -11.41
C PRO A 19 18.95 7.09 -12.56
N ARG A 20 18.00 7.75 -13.21
CA ARG A 20 18.27 8.72 -14.27
C ARG A 20 18.82 10.05 -13.73
N TYR A 21 18.67 10.31 -12.43
CA TYR A 21 19.08 11.56 -11.78
C TYR A 21 20.20 11.37 -10.74
N THR A 22 20.34 10.16 -10.20
CA THR A 22 21.33 9.87 -9.16
C THR A 22 21.86 8.44 -9.29
N ASP A 23 23.13 8.24 -8.95
CA ASP A 23 23.81 6.95 -8.87
C ASP A 23 23.83 6.36 -7.45
N LEU A 24 22.93 6.84 -6.57
CA LEU A 24 22.84 6.37 -5.19
C LEU A 24 22.56 4.86 -5.14
N PRO A 25 23.39 4.06 -4.47
CA PRO A 25 23.11 2.66 -4.27
C PRO A 25 21.92 2.47 -3.33
N VAL A 26 20.87 1.76 -3.80
CA VAL A 26 19.69 1.46 -3.00
C VAL A 26 19.84 0.07 -2.38
N THR A 27 20.28 0.05 -1.12
CA THR A 27 20.46 -1.14 -0.28
C THR A 27 19.54 -1.05 0.94
N PRO A 28 19.28 -2.16 1.68
CA PRO A 28 18.50 -2.09 2.91
C PRO A 28 19.02 -1.05 3.92
N GLU A 29 20.33 -0.89 3.99
CA GLU A 29 21.00 0.08 4.88
C GLU A 29 20.78 1.51 4.42
N SER A 30 20.99 1.82 3.12
CA SER A 30 20.75 3.16 2.59
C SER A 30 19.27 3.55 2.69
N VAL A 31 18.35 2.61 2.47
CA VAL A 31 16.91 2.81 2.66
C VAL A 31 16.60 3.18 4.11
N ARG A 32 17.11 2.41 5.10
CA ARG A 32 16.90 2.75 6.53
C ARG A 32 17.42 4.14 6.86
N LEU A 33 18.59 4.50 6.32
CA LEU A 33 19.17 5.83 6.56
C LEU A 33 18.36 6.94 5.88
N VAL A 34 17.92 6.77 4.65
CA VAL A 34 17.07 7.74 3.94
C VAL A 34 15.75 7.93 4.67
N CYS A 35 15.14 6.83 5.13
CA CYS A 35 13.83 6.84 5.78
C CYS A 35 13.86 7.33 7.24
N ASP A 36 15.03 7.39 7.88
CA ASP A 36 15.15 7.89 9.26
C ASP A 36 14.73 9.35 9.34
N ARG A 37 13.73 9.65 10.20
CA ARG A 37 13.14 11.00 10.32
C ARG A 37 14.04 12.00 11.07
N HIS A 38 15.12 11.53 11.70
CA HIS A 38 16.05 12.37 12.46
C HIS A 38 17.43 12.48 11.78
N PHE A 39 17.90 11.40 11.16
CA PHE A 39 19.23 11.32 10.56
C PHE A 39 19.24 11.26 9.04
N GLY A 40 18.08 11.11 8.41
CA GLY A 40 17.86 11.06 6.97
C GLY A 40 16.88 12.15 6.50
N ILE A 41 16.19 11.84 5.40
CA ILE A 41 15.10 12.67 4.85
C ILE A 41 13.79 12.39 5.60
N GLY A 42 13.64 11.18 6.11
CA GLY A 42 12.42 10.70 6.73
C GLY A 42 11.34 10.32 5.72
N ALA A 43 10.92 9.06 5.75
CA ALA A 43 9.82 8.56 4.91
C ALA A 43 9.31 7.21 5.45
N ASP A 44 8.14 6.79 4.98
CA ASP A 44 7.59 5.46 5.24
C ASP A 44 8.22 4.39 4.33
N GLY A 45 8.93 4.81 3.28
CA GLY A 45 9.64 3.91 2.38
C GLY A 45 10.37 4.61 1.24
N VAL A 46 10.96 3.79 0.37
CA VAL A 46 11.66 4.23 -0.84
C VAL A 46 11.04 3.56 -2.07
N LEU A 47 10.86 4.34 -3.13
CA LEU A 47 10.53 3.88 -4.47
C LEU A 47 11.79 4.03 -5.33
N HIS A 48 12.35 2.92 -5.76
CA HIS A 48 13.55 2.91 -6.62
C HIS A 48 13.17 2.56 -8.04
N GLY A 49 13.32 3.50 -8.93
CA GLY A 49 12.99 3.32 -10.35
C GLY A 49 12.88 4.64 -11.12
N PRO A 50 12.66 4.54 -12.44
CA PRO A 50 12.50 3.32 -13.23
C PRO A 50 13.82 2.52 -13.29
N LEU A 51 13.74 1.18 -13.17
CA LEU A 51 14.94 0.31 -13.19
C LEU A 51 15.47 0.05 -14.62
N GLU A 52 14.67 0.39 -15.60
CA GLU A 52 14.99 0.37 -17.02
C GLU A 52 14.47 1.66 -17.67
N GLU A 53 15.02 2.04 -18.82
CA GLU A 53 14.54 3.21 -19.56
C GLU A 53 13.04 3.06 -19.89
N PRO A 54 12.17 3.91 -19.34
CA PRO A 54 10.74 3.74 -19.48
C PRO A 54 10.28 4.03 -20.92
N ARG A 55 9.36 3.21 -21.43
CA ARG A 55 8.80 3.35 -22.78
C ARG A 55 7.31 3.11 -22.77
N PRO A 56 6.49 3.94 -23.46
CA PRO A 56 5.07 3.67 -23.61
C PRO A 56 4.80 2.26 -24.17
N GLY A 57 3.82 1.57 -23.58
CA GLY A 57 3.45 0.21 -23.98
C GLY A 57 4.31 -0.91 -23.40
N VAL A 58 5.38 -0.58 -22.68
CA VAL A 58 6.23 -1.55 -21.96
C VAL A 58 6.04 -1.35 -20.46
N PRO A 59 5.86 -2.43 -19.66
CA PRO A 59 5.79 -2.29 -18.21
C PRO A 59 7.05 -1.66 -17.62
N VAL A 60 6.88 -0.63 -16.79
CA VAL A 60 7.98 0.10 -16.16
C VAL A 60 8.35 -0.60 -14.84
N PRO A 61 9.55 -1.19 -14.73
CA PRO A 61 9.95 -1.88 -13.50
C PRO A 61 10.40 -0.88 -12.44
N LEU A 62 9.98 -1.15 -11.19
CA LEU A 62 10.42 -0.44 -10.00
C LEU A 62 10.50 -1.37 -8.79
N ALA A 63 11.37 -1.04 -7.84
CA ALA A 63 11.45 -1.70 -6.54
C ALA A 63 10.88 -0.78 -5.45
N LEU A 64 10.16 -1.38 -4.50
CA LEU A 64 9.61 -0.70 -3.34
C LEU A 64 10.27 -1.25 -2.08
N PHE A 65 10.57 -0.37 -1.15
CA PHE A 65 11.16 -0.72 0.14
C PHE A 65 10.38 -0.07 1.28
N ASN A 66 10.17 -0.83 2.35
CA ASN A 66 9.71 -0.31 3.62
C ASN A 66 10.82 0.49 4.32
N SER A 67 10.47 1.31 5.30
CA SER A 67 11.44 2.13 6.04
C SER A 67 12.50 1.32 6.80
N ASP A 68 12.24 0.04 7.10
CA ASP A 68 13.19 -0.88 7.71
C ASP A 68 14.20 -1.52 6.73
N GLY A 69 14.08 -1.17 5.44
CA GLY A 69 14.91 -1.69 4.35
C GLY A 69 14.44 -3.02 3.77
N SER A 70 13.36 -3.59 4.26
CA SER A 70 12.75 -4.79 3.67
C SER A 70 12.04 -4.45 2.35
N VAL A 71 11.98 -5.44 1.45
CA VAL A 71 11.23 -5.29 0.19
C VAL A 71 9.74 -5.18 0.49
N CYS A 72 9.10 -4.16 -0.06
CA CYS A 72 7.66 -4.04 -0.13
C CYS A 72 7.17 -4.58 -1.47
N GLU A 73 6.39 -5.65 -1.46
CA GLU A 73 5.94 -6.30 -2.68
C GLU A 73 5.03 -5.40 -3.53
N ARG A 74 4.12 -4.65 -2.87
CA ARG A 74 3.19 -3.72 -3.51
C ARG A 74 2.70 -2.65 -2.51
N SER A 75 2.60 -1.43 -2.97
CA SER A 75 1.95 -0.31 -2.27
C SER A 75 1.05 0.46 -3.23
N GLY A 76 -0.25 0.49 -2.98
CA GLY A 76 -1.20 1.28 -3.80
C GLY A 76 -0.88 2.77 -3.79
N ASN A 77 -0.45 3.31 -2.65
CA ASN A 77 0.02 4.69 -2.51
C ASN A 77 1.34 4.90 -3.27
N GLY A 78 2.32 4.00 -3.08
CA GLY A 78 3.61 4.06 -3.77
C GLY A 78 3.48 4.01 -5.29
N LEU A 79 2.60 3.13 -5.81
CA LEU A 79 2.35 3.05 -7.25
C LEU A 79 1.74 4.34 -7.80
N ARG A 80 0.79 4.98 -7.08
CA ARG A 80 0.23 6.27 -7.51
C ARG A 80 1.27 7.38 -7.50
N MET A 81 2.09 7.45 -6.44
CA MET A 81 3.18 8.42 -6.34
C MET A 81 4.21 8.24 -7.45
N PHE A 82 4.59 7.00 -7.76
CA PHE A 82 5.56 6.73 -8.82
C PHE A 82 5.00 7.01 -10.22
N ALA A 83 3.72 6.71 -10.45
CA ALA A 83 3.05 7.08 -11.70
C ALA A 83 3.02 8.59 -11.91
N LEU A 84 2.70 9.35 -10.84
CA LEU A 84 2.74 10.81 -10.88
C LEU A 84 4.17 11.32 -11.12
N HIS A 85 5.19 10.71 -10.49
CA HIS A 85 6.60 11.03 -10.74
C HIS A 85 6.96 10.93 -12.21
N LEU A 86 6.59 9.83 -12.88
CA LEU A 86 6.82 9.68 -14.31
C LEU A 86 6.12 10.77 -15.13
N ALA A 87 4.86 11.05 -14.83
CA ALA A 87 4.07 12.07 -15.51
C ALA A 87 4.64 13.50 -15.35
N GLU A 88 5.18 13.82 -14.18
CA GLU A 88 5.81 15.11 -13.94
C GLU A 88 7.20 15.25 -14.58
N ARG A 89 7.93 14.15 -14.75
CA ARG A 89 9.26 14.17 -15.37
C ARG A 89 9.19 14.12 -16.91
N GLU A 90 8.21 13.40 -17.44
CA GLU A 90 8.03 13.19 -18.89
C GLU A 90 6.55 13.32 -19.26
N PRO A 91 5.96 14.53 -19.16
CA PRO A 91 4.52 14.72 -19.35
C PRO A 91 4.03 14.30 -20.74
N GLN A 92 4.84 14.43 -21.79
CA GLN A 92 4.49 14.03 -23.16
C GLN A 92 4.30 12.51 -23.29
N ALA A 93 5.02 11.73 -22.46
CA ALA A 93 4.95 10.28 -22.48
C ALA A 93 3.87 9.71 -21.56
N TRP A 94 3.61 10.35 -20.40
CA TRP A 94 2.87 9.72 -19.32
C TRP A 94 1.63 10.50 -18.82
N ALA A 95 1.54 11.83 -19.07
CA ALA A 95 0.42 12.64 -18.56
C ALA A 95 -0.79 12.68 -19.50
N GLY A 96 -0.79 11.95 -20.61
CA GLY A 96 -1.83 11.98 -21.63
C GLY A 96 -3.13 11.25 -21.26
N GLY A 97 -3.23 10.66 -20.08
CA GLY A 97 -4.41 9.94 -19.64
C GLY A 97 -4.52 8.48 -20.15
N GLU A 98 -3.62 8.04 -21.02
CA GLU A 98 -3.57 6.65 -21.46
C GLU A 98 -3.06 5.73 -20.33
N PRO A 99 -3.68 4.54 -20.14
CA PRO A 99 -3.19 3.57 -19.17
C PRO A 99 -1.79 3.05 -19.52
N PHE A 100 -0.97 2.85 -18.49
CA PHE A 100 0.32 2.16 -18.62
C PHE A 100 0.52 1.19 -17.44
N THR A 101 1.60 0.42 -17.47
CA THR A 101 1.81 -0.63 -16.47
C THR A 101 3.06 -0.34 -15.66
N LEU A 102 2.96 -0.40 -14.34
CA LEU A 102 4.08 -0.49 -13.42
C LEU A 102 4.31 -1.95 -13.02
N ARG A 103 5.56 -2.38 -12.97
CA ARG A 103 5.97 -3.74 -12.58
C ARG A 103 6.73 -3.73 -11.27
N THR A 104 6.25 -4.50 -10.30
CA THR A 104 6.85 -4.67 -8.97
C THR A 104 7.12 -6.15 -8.69
N ALA A 105 7.65 -6.47 -7.51
CA ALA A 105 7.81 -7.85 -7.05
C ALA A 105 6.48 -8.62 -6.99
N ALA A 106 5.35 -7.93 -6.76
CA ALA A 106 4.02 -8.53 -6.78
C ALA A 106 3.41 -8.64 -8.20
N GLY A 107 4.18 -8.31 -9.25
CA GLY A 107 3.73 -8.35 -10.64
C GLY A 107 3.25 -7.00 -11.18
N ASP A 108 2.54 -7.08 -12.28
CA ASP A 108 2.08 -5.94 -13.06
C ASP A 108 0.85 -5.27 -12.43
N SER A 109 0.87 -3.94 -12.43
CA SER A 109 -0.24 -3.11 -11.95
C SER A 109 -0.55 -2.04 -13.02
N PRO A 110 -1.74 -2.05 -13.63
CA PRO A 110 -2.16 -1.00 -14.54
C PRO A 110 -2.37 0.29 -13.76
N VAL A 111 -1.89 1.40 -14.31
CA VAL A 111 -2.05 2.74 -13.74
C VAL A 111 -2.55 3.70 -14.81
N GLN A 112 -3.24 4.76 -14.39
CA GLN A 112 -3.72 5.82 -15.27
C GLN A 112 -3.66 7.16 -14.55
N ILE A 113 -3.08 8.15 -15.18
CA ILE A 113 -3.12 9.53 -14.69
C ILE A 113 -4.45 10.13 -15.15
N LEU A 114 -5.34 10.41 -14.21
CA LEU A 114 -6.64 11.01 -14.51
C LEU A 114 -6.57 12.54 -14.55
N ASP A 115 -5.77 13.12 -13.67
CA ASP A 115 -5.46 14.55 -13.64
C ASP A 115 -4.06 14.75 -13.06
N ALA A 116 -3.10 15.07 -13.92
CA ALA A 116 -1.72 15.27 -13.50
C ALA A 116 -1.54 16.53 -12.63
N ALA A 117 -2.30 17.58 -12.88
CA ALA A 117 -2.21 18.84 -12.16
C ALA A 117 -2.77 18.71 -10.72
N ALA A 118 -3.85 17.96 -10.57
CA ALA A 118 -4.42 17.64 -9.27
C ALA A 118 -3.79 16.38 -8.61
N GLY A 119 -2.87 15.69 -9.30
CA GLY A 119 -2.23 14.48 -8.81
C GLY A 119 -3.17 13.29 -8.67
N ILE A 120 -4.29 13.26 -9.40
CA ILE A 120 -5.28 12.18 -9.34
C ILE A 120 -4.82 11.01 -10.20
N VAL A 121 -4.52 9.90 -9.53
CA VAL A 121 -4.00 8.69 -10.15
C VAL A 121 -4.88 7.49 -9.79
N GLN A 122 -5.14 6.66 -10.79
CA GLN A 122 -5.82 5.38 -10.65
C GLN A 122 -4.80 4.24 -10.76
N VAL A 123 -4.96 3.20 -9.91
CA VAL A 123 -4.12 2.00 -9.95
C VAL A 123 -4.97 0.74 -9.77
N GLY A 124 -4.74 -0.26 -10.62
CA GLY A 124 -5.32 -1.59 -10.47
C GLY A 124 -4.52 -2.43 -9.49
N LEU A 125 -5.21 -3.04 -8.51
CA LEU A 125 -4.59 -3.84 -7.46
C LEU A 125 -4.88 -5.35 -7.58
N GLY A 126 -5.43 -5.77 -8.72
CA GLY A 126 -5.73 -7.17 -9.00
C GLY A 126 -7.06 -7.62 -8.39
N ARG A 127 -7.18 -8.93 -8.12
CA ARG A 127 -8.40 -9.54 -7.56
C ARG A 127 -8.14 -10.02 -6.15
N PRO A 128 -8.88 -9.54 -5.15
CA PRO A 128 -8.88 -10.12 -3.83
C PRO A 128 -9.37 -11.58 -3.83
N VAL A 129 -8.75 -12.41 -3.02
CA VAL A 129 -9.10 -13.82 -2.87
C VAL A 129 -9.61 -14.07 -1.46
N PHE A 130 -10.82 -14.64 -1.35
CA PHE A 130 -11.52 -14.92 -0.09
C PHE A 130 -11.53 -16.42 0.22
N ASP A 131 -10.40 -17.06 0.06
CA ASP A 131 -10.24 -18.48 0.30
C ASP A 131 -9.05 -18.73 1.24
N ALA A 132 -9.24 -19.61 2.21
CA ALA A 132 -8.23 -19.92 3.22
C ALA A 132 -6.95 -20.51 2.61
N ALA A 133 -7.02 -21.20 1.46
CA ALA A 133 -5.86 -21.72 0.77
C ALA A 133 -4.93 -20.63 0.21
N ALA A 134 -5.47 -19.44 -0.08
CA ALA A 134 -4.69 -18.27 -0.50
C ALA A 134 -4.13 -17.44 0.68
N LEU A 135 -4.61 -17.75 1.88
CA LEU A 135 -4.21 -17.15 3.14
C LEU A 135 -3.58 -18.25 4.00
N PRO A 136 -2.41 -18.07 4.61
CA PRO A 136 -1.94 -18.99 5.64
C PRO A 136 -2.80 -18.82 6.90
N LEU A 137 -4.09 -19.18 6.82
CA LEU A 137 -5.07 -19.12 7.89
C LEU A 137 -5.17 -20.46 8.57
N LEU A 138 -5.21 -20.47 9.90
CA LEU A 138 -5.41 -21.68 10.71
C LEU A 138 -6.80 -21.67 11.34
N ASP A 139 -7.33 -22.84 11.58
CA ASP A 139 -8.50 -23.04 12.43
C ASP A 139 -8.16 -22.93 13.92
N GLU A 140 -9.17 -23.01 14.81
CA GLU A 140 -8.97 -22.85 16.24
C GLU A 140 -8.10 -23.98 16.86
N ASP A 141 -8.06 -25.14 16.24
CA ASP A 141 -7.21 -26.28 16.63
C ASP A 141 -5.77 -26.21 16.06
N GLY A 142 -5.46 -25.17 15.26
CA GLY A 142 -4.15 -24.95 14.65
C GLY A 142 -3.93 -25.70 13.35
N THR A 143 -4.94 -26.37 12.80
CA THR A 143 -4.86 -26.97 11.45
C THR A 143 -5.08 -25.91 10.36
N PRO A 144 -4.57 -26.12 9.13
CA PRO A 144 -4.88 -25.24 8.01
C PRO A 144 -6.39 -25.12 7.80
N ALA A 145 -6.89 -23.88 7.77
CA ALA A 145 -8.30 -23.63 7.47
C ALA A 145 -8.60 -23.87 6.00
N GLU A 146 -9.83 -24.28 5.69
CA GLU A 146 -10.28 -24.55 4.33
C GLU A 146 -11.53 -23.74 3.98
N GLY A 147 -11.70 -23.45 2.69
CA GLY A 147 -12.89 -22.81 2.13
C GLY A 147 -12.98 -21.31 2.31
N PRO A 148 -14.21 -20.75 2.19
CA PRO A 148 -14.42 -19.31 2.19
C PRO A 148 -14.10 -18.65 3.54
N THR A 149 -13.49 -17.47 3.49
CA THR A 149 -13.07 -16.70 4.66
C THR A 149 -13.95 -15.47 4.93
N LEU A 150 -15.20 -15.52 4.47
CA LEU A 150 -16.22 -14.52 4.70
C LEU A 150 -16.94 -14.77 6.04
N SER A 151 -17.05 -13.72 6.86
CA SER A 151 -17.79 -13.75 8.13
C SER A 151 -17.37 -14.90 9.08
N VAL A 152 -16.06 -15.14 9.18
CA VAL A 152 -15.52 -16.18 10.08
C VAL A 152 -15.41 -15.66 11.51
N PRO A 153 -15.68 -16.52 12.53
CA PRO A 153 -15.50 -16.12 13.93
C PRO A 153 -14.01 -16.00 14.27
N LEU A 154 -13.69 -15.03 15.12
CA LEU A 154 -12.35 -14.83 15.68
C LEU A 154 -12.47 -14.38 17.14
N THR A 155 -11.85 -15.13 18.04
CA THR A 155 -11.81 -14.77 19.48
C THR A 155 -10.46 -14.16 19.83
N VAL A 156 -10.45 -12.91 20.29
CA VAL A 156 -9.25 -12.17 20.66
C VAL A 156 -9.38 -11.70 22.10
N GLY A 157 -8.74 -12.39 23.04
CA GLY A 157 -8.95 -12.17 24.47
C GLY A 157 -10.42 -12.40 24.84
N GLU A 158 -11.09 -11.39 25.38
CA GLU A 158 -12.51 -11.44 25.72
C GLU A 158 -13.44 -11.05 24.55
N HIS A 159 -12.88 -10.57 23.44
CA HIS A 159 -13.64 -10.10 22.28
C HIS A 159 -13.99 -11.24 21.32
N LYS A 160 -15.28 -11.43 21.07
CA LYS A 160 -15.79 -12.32 20.04
C LYS A 160 -16.14 -11.50 18.81
N LEU A 161 -15.37 -11.66 17.76
CA LEU A 161 -15.47 -10.89 16.52
C LEU A 161 -15.98 -11.78 15.39
N THR A 162 -16.60 -11.16 14.39
CA THR A 162 -16.86 -11.76 13.08
C THR A 162 -16.02 -10.99 12.08
N VAL A 163 -15.12 -11.68 11.39
CA VAL A 163 -14.16 -11.05 10.49
C VAL A 163 -14.24 -11.64 9.08
N THR A 164 -13.81 -10.88 8.09
CA THR A 164 -13.58 -11.38 6.74
C THR A 164 -12.09 -11.30 6.46
N ALA A 165 -11.48 -12.46 6.18
CA ALA A 165 -10.07 -12.50 5.81
C ALA A 165 -9.93 -12.61 4.29
N LEU A 166 -8.94 -11.95 3.69
CA LEU A 166 -8.69 -11.97 2.25
C LEU A 166 -7.23 -11.70 1.92
N HIS A 167 -6.83 -12.16 0.75
CA HIS A 167 -5.52 -11.84 0.17
C HIS A 167 -5.69 -10.84 -0.97
N ASN A 168 -5.00 -9.70 -0.87
CA ASN A 168 -4.97 -8.66 -1.91
C ASN A 168 -3.52 -8.21 -2.17
N GLY A 169 -2.69 -9.16 -2.64
CA GLY A 169 -1.22 -8.98 -2.71
C GLY A 169 -0.53 -9.23 -1.37
N ASN A 170 -1.24 -9.06 -0.26
CA ASN A 170 -0.84 -9.40 1.11
C ASN A 170 -2.10 -9.77 1.93
N PRO A 171 -1.94 -10.38 3.12
CA PRO A 171 -3.09 -10.77 3.94
C PRO A 171 -3.76 -9.58 4.62
N HIS A 172 -5.10 -9.59 4.59
CA HIS A 172 -5.96 -8.61 5.25
C HIS A 172 -7.05 -9.28 6.08
N THR A 173 -7.41 -8.69 7.20
CA THR A 173 -8.54 -9.04 8.05
C THR A 173 -9.41 -7.82 8.25
N VAL A 174 -10.63 -7.86 7.71
CA VAL A 174 -11.63 -6.81 7.82
C VAL A 174 -12.57 -7.13 8.97
N VAL A 175 -12.72 -6.20 9.90
CA VAL A 175 -13.51 -6.30 11.11
C VAL A 175 -14.65 -5.28 11.05
N PRO A 176 -15.89 -5.68 10.76
CA PRO A 176 -17.04 -4.78 10.84
C PRO A 176 -17.25 -4.29 12.28
N VAL A 177 -17.41 -2.97 12.44
CA VAL A 177 -17.64 -2.30 13.74
C VAL A 177 -18.67 -1.20 13.60
N ALA A 178 -19.30 -0.81 14.71
CA ALA A 178 -20.25 0.30 14.72
C ALA A 178 -19.54 1.65 14.50
N GLU A 179 -18.36 1.81 15.11
CA GLU A 179 -17.56 3.03 15.04
C GLU A 179 -16.07 2.66 15.03
N PRO A 180 -15.36 2.84 13.92
CA PRO A 180 -13.92 2.68 13.86
C PRO A 180 -13.25 3.89 14.53
N THR A 181 -12.34 3.64 15.49
CA THR A 181 -11.58 4.69 16.17
C THR A 181 -10.11 4.36 16.21
N PRO A 182 -9.23 5.38 16.33
CA PRO A 182 -7.78 5.16 16.50
C PRO A 182 -7.45 4.31 17.74
N GLU A 183 -8.22 4.46 18.84
CA GLU A 183 -8.03 3.70 20.07
C GLU A 183 -8.35 2.22 19.83
N LEU A 184 -9.44 1.92 19.12
CA LEU A 184 -9.81 0.56 18.74
C LEU A 184 -8.71 -0.08 17.88
N ALA A 185 -8.24 0.64 16.85
CA ALA A 185 -7.20 0.16 15.96
C ALA A 185 -5.86 -0.07 16.68
N ARG A 186 -5.46 0.82 17.60
CA ARG A 186 -4.24 0.68 18.41
C ARG A 186 -4.37 -0.41 19.49
N GLY A 187 -5.56 -0.64 20.03
CA GLY A 187 -5.80 -1.63 21.07
C GLY A 187 -5.95 -3.05 20.52
N LEU A 188 -6.91 -3.28 19.63
CA LEU A 188 -7.19 -4.61 19.06
C LEU A 188 -6.36 -4.94 17.82
N GLY A 189 -5.94 -3.95 17.05
CA GLY A 189 -5.17 -4.16 15.82
C GLY A 189 -3.95 -5.06 16.00
N PRO A 190 -3.03 -4.77 16.94
CA PRO A 190 -1.84 -5.61 17.18
C PRO A 190 -2.19 -7.03 17.62
N LEU A 191 -3.26 -7.21 18.39
CA LEU A 191 -3.71 -8.52 18.90
C LEU A 191 -4.26 -9.38 17.74
N ILE A 192 -5.05 -8.79 16.84
CA ILE A 192 -5.56 -9.47 15.64
C ILE A 192 -4.43 -9.73 14.66
N ALA A 193 -3.58 -8.73 14.39
CA ALA A 193 -2.48 -8.84 13.43
C ALA A 193 -1.48 -9.95 13.80
N GLY A 194 -1.26 -10.18 15.09
CA GLY A 194 -0.37 -11.23 15.63
C GLY A 194 -1.11 -12.47 16.13
N HIS A 195 -2.40 -12.62 15.86
CA HIS A 195 -3.18 -13.75 16.34
C HIS A 195 -2.68 -15.08 15.77
N ALA A 196 -2.71 -16.16 16.57
CA ALA A 196 -2.18 -17.47 16.19
C ALA A 196 -2.79 -18.04 14.90
N ARG A 197 -4.05 -17.69 14.59
CA ARG A 197 -4.71 -18.07 13.33
C ARG A 197 -4.09 -17.43 12.08
N PHE A 198 -3.24 -16.41 12.22
CA PHE A 198 -2.55 -15.72 11.10
C PHE A 198 -1.02 -15.90 11.23
N PRO A 199 -0.44 -17.05 10.90
CA PRO A 199 0.99 -17.32 11.09
C PRO A 199 1.91 -16.37 10.31
N SER A 200 1.44 -15.83 9.18
CA SER A 200 2.13 -14.78 8.41
C SER A 200 1.76 -13.36 8.85
N ARG A 201 1.03 -13.22 9.96
CA ARG A 201 0.38 -11.98 10.40
C ARG A 201 -0.59 -11.45 9.35
N THR A 202 -1.36 -10.41 9.70
CA THR A 202 -2.36 -9.81 8.80
C THR A 202 -2.42 -8.29 9.01
N ASN A 203 -2.78 -7.55 7.97
CA ASN A 203 -3.22 -6.17 8.10
C ASN A 203 -4.66 -6.16 8.59
N VAL A 204 -4.97 -5.32 9.55
CA VAL A 204 -6.29 -5.25 10.19
C VAL A 204 -6.99 -3.96 9.78
N THR A 205 -8.22 -4.09 9.33
CA THR A 205 -9.06 -2.97 8.92
C THR A 205 -10.37 -3.01 9.69
N PHE A 206 -10.62 -2.04 10.55
CA PHE A 206 -11.89 -1.84 11.22
C PHE A 206 -12.80 -1.06 10.27
N LEU A 207 -13.96 -1.62 9.93
CA LEU A 207 -14.85 -1.14 8.89
C LEU A 207 -16.21 -0.73 9.44
N ARG A 208 -16.65 0.49 9.13
CA ARG A 208 -18.02 0.96 9.22
C ARG A 208 -18.60 1.18 7.83
N VAL A 209 -19.77 0.62 7.55
CA VAL A 209 -20.55 0.94 6.36
C VAL A 209 -21.48 2.12 6.71
N VAL A 210 -21.18 3.30 6.17
CA VAL A 210 -22.00 4.51 6.39
C VAL A 210 -23.17 4.55 5.42
N SER A 211 -22.92 4.25 4.16
CA SER A 211 -23.92 4.06 3.11
C SER A 211 -23.45 3.03 2.09
N ARG A 212 -24.24 2.74 1.07
CA ARG A 212 -23.81 1.87 -0.01
C ARG A 212 -22.62 2.43 -0.83
N GLU A 213 -22.42 3.73 -0.79
CA GLU A 213 -21.37 4.43 -1.54
C GLU A 213 -20.24 4.97 -0.64
N LEU A 214 -20.35 4.78 0.70
CA LEU A 214 -19.41 5.35 1.66
C LEU A 214 -19.06 4.37 2.76
N LEU A 215 -17.75 4.10 2.88
CA LEU A 215 -17.13 3.32 3.94
C LEU A 215 -16.21 4.20 4.79
N GLU A 216 -16.13 3.93 6.07
CA GLU A 216 -15.13 4.50 6.99
C GLU A 216 -14.28 3.39 7.56
N ILE A 217 -12.95 3.61 7.58
CA ILE A 217 -12.02 2.60 8.09
C ILE A 217 -10.93 3.21 8.98
N GLU A 218 -10.50 2.39 9.95
CA GLU A 218 -9.26 2.56 10.70
C GLU A 218 -8.33 1.38 10.40
N VAL A 219 -7.03 1.64 10.30
CA VAL A 219 -6.08 0.64 9.81
C VAL A 219 -4.95 0.40 10.80
N TYR A 220 -4.63 -0.89 11.01
CA TYR A 220 -3.41 -1.34 11.67
C TYR A 220 -2.65 -2.29 10.74
N GLU A 221 -1.50 -1.86 10.25
CA GLU A 221 -0.67 -2.65 9.35
C GLU A 221 0.24 -3.61 10.11
N ARG A 222 0.43 -4.83 9.59
CA ARG A 222 1.23 -5.91 10.22
C ARG A 222 2.70 -5.54 10.44
N GLY A 223 3.24 -4.60 9.67
CA GLY A 223 4.65 -4.17 9.72
C GLY A 223 4.82 -2.77 10.31
N ALA A 224 3.95 -1.84 9.95
CA ALA A 224 4.06 -0.42 10.28
C ALA A 224 3.21 0.00 11.50
N GLY A 225 2.27 -0.83 11.95
CA GLY A 225 1.36 -0.48 13.05
C GLY A 225 0.17 0.36 12.59
N TYR A 226 -0.28 1.29 13.45
CA TYR A 226 -1.39 2.18 13.11
C TYR A 226 -1.01 3.12 11.96
N ALA A 227 -1.84 3.13 10.92
CA ALA A 227 -1.62 3.91 9.70
C ALA A 227 -2.79 4.88 9.45
N LEU A 228 -2.46 6.13 9.04
CA LEU A 228 -3.46 7.14 8.71
C LEU A 228 -4.19 6.83 7.41
N ALA A 229 -3.54 6.10 6.50
CA ALA A 229 -4.11 5.68 5.23
C ALA A 229 -3.40 4.45 4.69
N SER A 230 -4.16 3.54 4.08
CA SER A 230 -3.65 2.35 3.39
C SER A 230 -4.53 2.01 2.20
N GLY A 231 -3.95 2.08 1.00
CA GLY A 231 -4.67 1.79 -0.24
C GLY A 231 -5.10 0.32 -0.36
N SER A 232 -4.25 -0.62 0.06
CA SER A 232 -4.59 -2.06 0.06
C SER A 232 -5.70 -2.38 1.07
N SER A 233 -5.66 -1.74 2.25
CA SER A 233 -6.71 -1.89 3.26
C SER A 233 -8.04 -1.29 2.82
N ALA A 234 -8.03 -0.14 2.12
CA ALA A 234 -9.24 0.44 1.54
C ALA A 234 -9.87 -0.49 0.49
N CYS A 235 -9.05 -1.09 -0.38
CA CYS A 235 -9.50 -2.08 -1.35
C CYS A 235 -10.01 -3.36 -0.66
N ALA A 236 -9.33 -3.84 0.37
CA ALA A 236 -9.75 -5.00 1.15
C ALA A 236 -11.11 -4.77 1.83
N ALA A 237 -11.30 -3.59 2.46
CA ALA A 237 -12.56 -3.21 3.09
C ALA A 237 -13.73 -3.13 2.08
N ALA A 238 -13.51 -2.46 0.94
CA ALA A 238 -14.50 -2.34 -0.12
C ALA A 238 -14.87 -3.71 -0.71
N SER A 239 -13.87 -4.55 -0.96
CA SER A 239 -14.10 -5.92 -1.48
C SER A 239 -14.87 -6.79 -0.50
N ALA A 240 -14.51 -6.77 0.79
CA ALA A 240 -15.24 -7.48 1.84
C ALA A 240 -16.68 -6.98 1.97
N ALA A 241 -16.89 -5.66 1.97
CA ALA A 241 -18.22 -5.07 2.04
C ALA A 241 -19.09 -5.45 0.84
N ARG A 242 -18.50 -5.50 -0.37
CA ARG A 242 -19.21 -5.92 -1.59
C ARG A 242 -19.61 -7.40 -1.55
N GLU A 243 -18.68 -8.30 -1.19
CA GLU A 243 -18.99 -9.75 -1.08
C GLU A 243 -20.07 -10.02 -0.03
N LEU A 244 -20.16 -9.18 1.01
CA LEU A 244 -21.24 -9.23 2.01
C LEU A 244 -22.53 -8.49 1.56
N GLY A 245 -22.58 -7.92 0.36
CA GLY A 245 -23.75 -7.19 -0.17
C GLY A 245 -24.00 -5.83 0.50
N LEU A 246 -23.03 -5.29 1.22
CA LEU A 246 -23.17 -4.10 2.06
C LEU A 246 -22.91 -2.78 1.30
N CYS A 247 -22.17 -2.81 0.19
CA CYS A 247 -21.86 -1.62 -0.58
C CYS A 247 -22.11 -1.78 -2.10
N ALA A 248 -22.01 -0.69 -2.84
CA ALA A 248 -22.08 -0.65 -4.30
C ALA A 248 -20.70 -1.00 -4.92
N ASP A 249 -20.67 -1.16 -6.26
CA ASP A 249 -19.44 -1.43 -7.00
C ASP A 249 -18.47 -0.23 -7.07
N ARG A 250 -18.91 0.95 -6.67
CA ARG A 250 -18.08 2.16 -6.55
C ARG A 250 -18.34 2.79 -5.20
N VAL A 251 -17.28 2.94 -4.41
CA VAL A 251 -17.37 3.47 -3.05
C VAL A 251 -16.25 4.48 -2.79
N GLU A 252 -16.56 5.47 -1.99
CA GLU A 252 -15.58 6.28 -1.28
C GLU A 252 -15.19 5.54 0.00
N VAL A 253 -13.89 5.43 0.27
CA VAL A 253 -13.36 4.90 1.54
C VAL A 253 -12.65 6.02 2.27
N ARG A 254 -13.17 6.41 3.43
CA ARG A 254 -12.60 7.43 4.32
C ARG A 254 -11.68 6.80 5.35
N MET A 255 -10.56 7.45 5.55
CA MET A 255 -9.51 7.13 6.52
C MET A 255 -9.09 8.41 7.25
N PRO A 256 -8.39 8.37 8.37
CA PRO A 256 -7.89 9.58 9.04
C PRO A 256 -7.04 10.50 8.14
N GLY A 257 -6.25 9.92 7.24
CA GLY A 257 -5.40 10.66 6.30
C GLY A 257 -6.15 11.25 5.09
N GLY A 258 -7.42 10.88 4.87
CA GLY A 258 -8.24 11.35 3.74
C GLY A 258 -9.02 10.23 3.07
N SER A 259 -9.56 10.51 1.87
CA SER A 259 -10.44 9.60 1.14
C SER A 259 -9.80 9.06 -0.14
N VAL A 260 -10.21 7.85 -0.53
CA VAL A 260 -9.91 7.26 -1.84
C VAL A 260 -11.19 6.70 -2.47
N GLY A 261 -11.26 6.72 -3.80
CA GLY A 261 -12.27 6.00 -4.55
C GLY A 261 -11.84 4.55 -4.79
N VAL A 262 -12.73 3.60 -4.55
CA VAL A 262 -12.52 2.19 -4.90
C VAL A 262 -13.60 1.76 -5.88
N ALA A 263 -13.18 1.16 -6.99
CA ALA A 263 -14.09 0.56 -7.96
C ALA A 263 -13.84 -0.95 -8.05
N LEU A 264 -14.92 -1.70 -8.01
CA LEU A 264 -14.97 -3.17 -8.01
C LEU A 264 -15.63 -3.62 -9.33
N ALA A 265 -14.85 -4.21 -10.20
CA ALA A 265 -15.36 -4.66 -11.50
C ALA A 265 -16.15 -5.97 -11.37
N PRO A 266 -17.02 -6.29 -12.35
CA PRO A 266 -17.80 -7.55 -12.33
C PRO A 266 -16.94 -8.80 -12.30
N ASP A 267 -15.70 -8.74 -12.80
CA ASP A 267 -14.73 -9.83 -12.76
C ASP A 267 -14.00 -9.97 -11.41
N GLY A 268 -14.32 -9.12 -10.43
CA GLY A 268 -13.71 -9.07 -9.10
C GLY A 268 -12.43 -8.25 -9.03
N SER A 269 -11.95 -7.66 -10.12
CA SER A 269 -10.77 -6.79 -10.08
C SER A 269 -11.06 -5.47 -9.37
N VAL A 270 -10.07 -4.95 -8.65
CA VAL A 270 -10.19 -3.74 -7.82
C VAL A 270 -9.29 -2.64 -8.35
N THR A 271 -9.84 -1.46 -8.45
CA THR A 271 -9.14 -0.24 -8.84
C THR A 271 -9.23 0.81 -7.72
N LEU A 272 -8.10 1.39 -7.38
CA LEU A 272 -7.96 2.46 -6.39
C LEU A 272 -7.69 3.78 -7.09
N THR A 273 -8.44 4.82 -6.76
CA THR A 273 -8.24 6.19 -7.26
C THR A 273 -8.02 7.15 -6.10
N GLY A 274 -7.00 7.97 -6.19
CA GLY A 274 -6.76 8.97 -5.15
C GLY A 274 -5.66 9.95 -5.52
N GLU A 275 -5.53 10.97 -4.70
CA GLU A 275 -4.53 12.01 -4.84
C GLU A 275 -3.15 11.51 -4.43
N SER A 276 -2.13 12.00 -5.11
CA SER A 276 -0.72 11.95 -4.74
C SER A 276 -0.08 13.31 -5.01
N GLN A 277 0.92 13.69 -4.24
CA GLN A 277 1.52 15.01 -4.34
C GLN A 277 3.03 14.94 -4.14
N GLN A 278 3.79 15.65 -4.98
CA GLN A 278 5.20 15.91 -4.72
C GLN A 278 5.33 16.92 -3.56
N VAL A 279 6.10 16.55 -2.53
CA VAL A 279 6.32 17.36 -1.34
C VAL A 279 7.60 18.18 -1.47
N ALA A 280 8.67 17.53 -1.96
CA ALA A 280 10.00 18.14 -2.07
C ALA A 280 10.85 17.41 -3.10
N THR A 281 11.90 18.08 -3.53
CA THR A 281 13.02 17.52 -4.29
C THR A 281 14.31 18.08 -3.73
N GLY A 282 15.39 17.34 -3.79
CA GLY A 282 16.63 17.82 -3.20
C GLY A 282 17.88 17.04 -3.58
N VAL A 283 18.98 17.48 -2.99
CA VAL A 283 20.31 16.86 -3.06
C VAL A 283 20.71 16.47 -1.66
N PHE A 284 21.26 15.29 -1.47
CA PHE A 284 21.81 14.89 -0.17
C PHE A 284 23.03 15.75 0.17
N ALA A 285 23.03 16.32 1.37
CA ALA A 285 24.21 17.04 1.85
C ALA A 285 25.44 16.10 1.86
N PRO A 286 26.66 16.62 1.57
CA PRO A 286 27.85 15.76 1.44
C PRO A 286 28.12 14.79 2.58
N PRO A 287 27.89 15.14 3.88
CA PRO A 287 28.07 14.19 4.98
C PRO A 287 27.09 13.00 4.92
N LEU A 288 25.82 13.25 4.53
CA LEU A 288 24.82 12.20 4.38
C LEU A 288 25.12 11.36 3.14
N ARG A 289 25.42 11.99 2.01
CA ARG A 289 25.80 11.31 0.77
C ARG A 289 26.99 10.36 1.00
N THR A 290 28.03 10.79 1.69
CA THR A 290 29.19 9.95 2.01
C THR A 290 28.80 8.71 2.86
N ARG A 291 27.81 8.84 3.74
CA ARG A 291 27.30 7.71 4.53
C ARG A 291 26.51 6.73 3.65
N LEU A 292 25.68 7.26 2.76
CA LEU A 292 24.89 6.46 1.81
C LEU A 292 25.79 5.67 0.82
N ASP A 293 26.85 6.31 0.31
CA ASP A 293 27.79 5.68 -0.62
C ASP A 293 28.67 4.59 0.04
N ARG A 294 28.87 4.65 1.37
CA ARG A 294 29.67 3.67 2.13
C ARG A 294 28.89 2.42 2.55
N THR A 295 27.59 2.40 2.29
CA THR A 295 26.75 1.25 2.65
C THR A 295 27.20 0.05 1.82
N PRO A 296 27.75 -1.04 2.39
CA PRO A 296 28.31 -2.13 1.60
C PRO A 296 27.21 -2.79 0.77
N GLU A 297 27.49 -3.07 -0.48
CA GLU A 297 26.75 -4.12 -1.19
C GLU A 297 26.91 -5.39 -0.34
N THR A 298 25.84 -5.85 0.29
CA THR A 298 25.83 -7.14 0.98
C THR A 298 26.22 -8.19 -0.05
N GLY A 299 27.41 -8.72 0.12
CA GLY A 299 28.00 -9.72 -0.78
C GLY A 299 27.06 -10.91 -0.95
N ARG A 300 27.03 -11.38 -2.16
CA ARG A 300 26.41 -12.53 -2.82
C ARG A 300 25.93 -13.65 -1.93
#